data_fd4f0306642efb3eb75f79fd9f07e284
#
_entry.id   fd4f0306642efb3eb75f79fd9f07e284
#
_cell.length_a   1.000
_cell.length_b   1.000
_cell.length_c   1.000
_cell.angle_alpha   90.00
_cell.angle_beta   90.00
_cell.angle_gamma   90.00
#
_symmetry.space_group_name_H-M   'P 1'
#
loop_
_entity.id
_entity.type
_entity.pdbx_description
1 polymer ?
#
loop_
_entity_poly.entity_id
_entity_poly.type
_entity_poly.pdbx_seq_one_letter_code
_entity_poly.pdbx_strand_id
1 'polypeptide(L)'
;MKTRLITLLLIAFIAVPGIMTAQGKSKTTPKAKQTMLFNGKDLKNWVFHLKDPSVDPAGVFTVQNGVIHIKGDPFGYMRTKKAYSDYDLHVEWRYPREFSNSGVFVHGQEPDTIWLRTIECQLAAGNAGDFVCMNGAEMNEQKDKKQRVVRKMAASNEKPLGEWNMMDIRCSGNTIEVKVNGLLQNKGTGLNVSEGSICLQSEGKEIEFRNVYLTKLKK
;
A
#
# COMPACT_ATOMS: atom_id res chain seq x y z
N MET A 1 86.98 2.19 -26.66
CA MET A 1 86.59 1.08 -25.81
C MET A 1 85.84 1.67 -24.62
N LYS A 2 84.48 1.54 -24.55
CA LYS A 2 83.63 2.05 -23.44
C LYS A 2 82.98 0.82 -22.76
N THR A 3 83.51 0.54 -21.59
CA THR A 3 83.04 -0.55 -20.74
C THR A 3 81.64 -0.16 -20.08
N ARG A 4 80.62 -0.91 -20.33
CA ARG A 4 79.31 -0.72 -19.67
C ARG A 4 79.24 -1.57 -18.41
N LEU A 5 79.06 -0.92 -17.27
CA LEU A 5 78.80 -1.53 -15.98
C LEU A 5 77.33 -1.91 -15.89
N ILE A 6 77.04 -3.17 -15.69
CA ILE A 6 75.63 -3.66 -15.46
C ILE A 6 75.47 -3.79 -13.95
N THR A 7 74.59 -2.95 -13.41
CA THR A 7 74.17 -3.01 -11.99
C THR A 7 72.97 -3.97 -11.85
N LEU A 8 73.19 -5.07 -11.16
CA LEU A 8 72.13 -6.02 -10.83
C LEU A 8 71.32 -5.50 -9.63
N LEU A 9 70.02 -5.21 -9.82
CA LEU A 9 69.11 -4.83 -8.72
C LEU A 9 68.50 -6.10 -8.16
N LEU A 10 68.85 -6.45 -6.92
CA LEU A 10 68.15 -7.52 -6.18
C LEU A 10 66.84 -6.97 -5.62
N ILE A 11 65.71 -7.49 -6.10
CA ILE A 11 64.38 -7.19 -5.52
C ILE A 11 64.10 -8.25 -4.46
N ALA A 12 64.09 -7.83 -3.21
CA ALA A 12 63.64 -8.66 -2.08
C ALA A 12 62.13 -8.69 -2.03
N PHE A 13 61.52 -9.86 -2.22
CA PHE A 13 60.10 -10.08 -1.99
C PHE A 13 59.81 -10.18 -0.48
N ILE A 14 59.17 -9.18 0.06
CA ILE A 14 58.60 -9.23 1.42
C ILE A 14 57.21 -9.89 1.33
N ALA A 15 57.09 -11.11 1.86
CA ALA A 15 55.80 -11.79 2.02
C ALA A 15 55.01 -11.10 3.13
N VAL A 16 53.89 -10.43 2.77
CA VAL A 16 52.92 -9.91 3.73
C VAL A 16 51.96 -11.04 4.12
N PRO A 17 51.79 -11.37 5.40
CA PRO A 17 50.82 -12.40 5.81
C PRO A 17 49.42 -11.86 5.54
N GLY A 18 48.67 -12.57 4.69
CA GLY A 18 47.26 -12.26 4.38
C GLY A 18 46.38 -12.35 5.62
N ILE A 19 45.78 -11.24 5.98
CA ILE A 19 44.72 -11.20 7.01
C ILE A 19 43.48 -11.87 6.38
N MET A 20 43.20 -13.10 6.80
CA MET A 20 41.93 -13.78 6.50
C MET A 20 40.79 -13.06 7.23
N THR A 21 40.09 -12.17 6.54
CA THR A 21 38.83 -11.61 7.06
C THR A 21 37.78 -12.71 7.02
N ALA A 22 37.33 -13.17 8.19
CA ALA A 22 36.19 -14.07 8.33
C ALA A 22 34.95 -13.36 7.77
N GLN A 23 34.45 -13.82 6.63
CA GLN A 23 33.15 -13.41 6.09
C GLN A 23 32.06 -13.90 7.05
N GLY A 24 31.57 -12.98 7.90
CA GLY A 24 30.41 -13.20 8.73
C GLY A 24 29.22 -13.56 7.83
N LYS A 25 28.68 -14.78 7.98
CA LYS A 25 27.42 -15.18 7.36
C LYS A 25 26.34 -14.20 7.82
N SER A 26 25.90 -13.32 6.94
CA SER A 26 24.71 -12.48 7.14
C SER A 26 23.55 -13.41 7.43
N LYS A 27 23.00 -13.35 8.65
CA LYS A 27 21.76 -14.03 8.99
C LYS A 27 20.64 -13.33 8.21
N THR A 28 20.22 -13.87 7.09
CA THR A 28 19.03 -13.41 6.38
C THR A 28 17.83 -13.67 7.30
N THR A 29 17.29 -12.61 7.87
CA THR A 29 16.03 -12.67 8.62
C THR A 29 14.96 -13.24 7.68
N PRO A 30 14.20 -14.29 8.07
CA PRO A 30 13.16 -14.83 7.20
C PRO A 30 12.19 -13.73 6.79
N LYS A 31 12.00 -13.53 5.48
CA LYS A 31 11.06 -12.55 4.95
C LYS A 31 9.66 -12.92 5.48
N ALA A 32 8.99 -11.97 6.13
CA ALA A 32 7.66 -12.22 6.70
C ALA A 32 6.71 -12.70 5.59
N LYS A 33 5.87 -13.70 5.91
CA LYS A 33 4.96 -14.32 4.92
C LYS A 33 3.90 -13.33 4.47
N GLN A 34 3.89 -13.01 3.18
CA GLN A 34 2.87 -12.19 2.55
C GLN A 34 1.58 -12.98 2.32
N THR A 35 0.44 -12.33 2.51
CA THR A 35 -0.88 -12.84 2.13
C THR A 35 -1.35 -12.01 0.94
N MET A 36 -1.41 -12.65 -0.24
CA MET A 36 -1.94 -12.00 -1.45
C MET A 36 -3.45 -11.84 -1.30
N LEU A 37 -3.95 -10.61 -1.32
CA LEU A 37 -5.38 -10.30 -1.35
C LEU A 37 -5.91 -10.38 -2.79
N PHE A 38 -5.09 -10.00 -3.74
CA PHE A 38 -5.32 -10.19 -5.18
C PHE A 38 -4.28 -11.16 -5.76
N ASN A 39 -4.73 -12.20 -6.44
CA ASN A 39 -3.89 -13.27 -6.99
C ASN A 39 -3.40 -13.00 -8.42
N GLY A 40 -3.71 -11.83 -9.00
CA GLY A 40 -3.39 -11.45 -10.37
C GLY A 40 -4.27 -12.12 -11.44
N LYS A 41 -5.28 -12.93 -11.06
CA LYS A 41 -6.07 -13.72 -12.00
C LYS A 41 -7.57 -13.49 -11.90
N ASP A 42 -8.12 -13.48 -10.68
CA ASP A 42 -9.56 -13.37 -10.45
C ASP A 42 -9.89 -12.66 -9.14
N LEU A 43 -11.16 -12.35 -8.94
CA LEU A 43 -11.70 -11.66 -7.77
C LEU A 43 -12.49 -12.59 -6.82
N LYS A 44 -12.24 -13.90 -6.84
CA LYS A 44 -12.99 -14.89 -6.03
C LYS A 44 -12.90 -14.65 -4.53
N ASN A 45 -11.86 -13.96 -4.05
CA ASN A 45 -11.66 -13.62 -2.63
C ASN A 45 -12.36 -12.34 -2.20
N TRP A 46 -13.11 -11.71 -3.12
CA TRP A 46 -13.78 -10.44 -2.90
C TRP A 46 -15.29 -10.56 -2.90
N VAL A 47 -15.96 -9.66 -2.20
CA VAL A 47 -17.40 -9.42 -2.20
C VAL A 47 -17.61 -8.01 -2.75
N PHE A 48 -18.68 -7.82 -3.50
CA PHE A 48 -18.97 -6.56 -4.17
C PHE A 48 -20.21 -5.92 -3.58
N HIS A 49 -20.16 -4.61 -3.38
CA HIS A 49 -21.30 -3.81 -2.95
C HIS A 49 -21.39 -2.57 -3.81
N LEU A 50 -22.48 -2.41 -4.56
CA LEU A 50 -22.74 -1.28 -5.42
C LEU A 50 -23.96 -0.50 -4.92
N LYS A 51 -23.95 0.81 -5.13
CA LYS A 51 -25.09 1.69 -4.81
C LYS A 51 -26.35 1.27 -5.57
N ASP A 52 -26.18 0.87 -6.82
CA ASP A 52 -27.26 0.31 -7.63
C ASP A 52 -27.14 -1.23 -7.63
N PRO A 53 -28.01 -1.93 -6.89
CA PRO A 53 -27.97 -3.39 -6.81
C PRO A 53 -28.43 -4.09 -8.10
N SER A 54 -28.99 -3.38 -9.07
CA SER A 54 -29.37 -3.92 -10.38
C SER A 54 -28.19 -4.05 -11.35
N VAL A 55 -27.07 -3.39 -11.04
CA VAL A 55 -25.84 -3.46 -11.88
C VAL A 55 -25.04 -4.70 -11.53
N ASP A 56 -24.68 -5.47 -12.55
CA ASP A 56 -23.75 -6.61 -12.38
C ASP A 56 -22.35 -6.10 -12.01
N PRO A 57 -21.83 -6.46 -10.82
CA PRO A 57 -20.49 -6.08 -10.40
C PRO A 57 -19.39 -6.52 -11.36
N ALA A 58 -19.58 -7.60 -12.11
CA ALA A 58 -18.62 -8.05 -13.13
C ALA A 58 -18.44 -7.04 -14.28
N GLY A 59 -19.39 -6.13 -14.46
CA GLY A 59 -19.28 -5.00 -15.37
C GLY A 59 -18.51 -3.80 -14.82
N VAL A 60 -18.29 -3.74 -13.49
CA VAL A 60 -17.63 -2.62 -12.79
C VAL A 60 -16.21 -3.00 -12.35
N PHE A 61 -16.05 -4.21 -11.81
CA PHE A 61 -14.79 -4.75 -11.31
C PHE A 61 -14.31 -5.87 -12.22
N THR A 62 -13.25 -5.64 -12.97
CA THR A 62 -12.70 -6.61 -13.93
C THR A 62 -11.23 -6.87 -13.68
N VAL A 63 -10.71 -7.95 -14.25
CA VAL A 63 -9.27 -8.28 -14.21
C VAL A 63 -8.76 -8.48 -15.62
N GLN A 64 -7.70 -7.76 -15.98
CA GLN A 64 -6.99 -7.91 -17.24
C GLN A 64 -5.48 -7.79 -17.00
N ASN A 65 -4.70 -8.70 -17.54
CA ASN A 65 -3.23 -8.68 -17.48
C ASN A 65 -2.65 -8.51 -16.07
N GLY A 66 -3.27 -9.15 -15.05
CA GLY A 66 -2.81 -9.06 -13.66
C GLY A 66 -3.18 -7.75 -12.95
N VAL A 67 -4.08 -6.97 -13.52
CA VAL A 67 -4.54 -5.67 -13.01
C VAL A 67 -6.04 -5.74 -12.73
N ILE A 68 -6.46 -5.20 -11.58
CA ILE A 68 -7.88 -4.93 -11.29
C ILE A 68 -8.22 -3.59 -11.94
N HIS A 69 -9.27 -3.57 -12.74
CA HIS A 69 -9.85 -2.36 -13.33
C HIS A 69 -11.19 -2.09 -12.64
N ILE A 70 -11.35 -0.89 -12.11
CA ILE A 70 -12.59 -0.41 -11.48
C ILE A 70 -13.08 0.79 -12.28
N LYS A 71 -14.33 0.74 -12.76
CA LYS A 71 -14.89 1.81 -13.61
C LYS A 71 -15.10 3.14 -12.89
N GLY A 72 -15.30 3.11 -11.56
CA GLY A 72 -15.61 4.31 -10.77
C GLY A 72 -17.11 4.64 -10.70
N ASP A 73 -17.91 4.14 -11.61
CA ASP A 73 -19.38 4.28 -11.64
C ASP A 73 -20.03 2.94 -12.00
N PRO A 74 -21.09 2.52 -11.27
CA PRO A 74 -21.68 3.17 -10.11
C PRO A 74 -20.78 3.15 -8.88
N PHE A 75 -21.07 4.07 -7.94
CA PHE A 75 -20.42 4.12 -6.63
C PHE A 75 -20.58 2.80 -5.88
N GLY A 76 -19.52 2.40 -5.20
CA GLY A 76 -19.48 1.18 -4.41
C GLY A 76 -18.09 0.76 -4.03
N TYR A 77 -17.90 -0.50 -3.71
CA TYR A 77 -16.60 -1.05 -3.37
C TYR A 77 -16.56 -2.57 -3.58
N MET A 78 -15.35 -3.10 -3.68
CA MET A 78 -15.08 -4.51 -3.48
C MET A 78 -14.34 -4.69 -2.16
N ARG A 79 -14.74 -5.66 -1.32
CA ARG A 79 -14.11 -5.95 -0.04
C ARG A 79 -13.61 -7.39 0.06
N THR A 80 -12.58 -7.59 0.89
CA THR A 80 -12.11 -8.94 1.20
C THR A 80 -13.20 -9.73 1.96
N LYS A 81 -13.29 -11.05 1.68
CA LYS A 81 -14.18 -11.96 2.42
C LYS A 81 -13.76 -12.15 3.88
N LYS A 82 -12.49 -11.93 4.18
CA LYS A 82 -11.92 -12.08 5.53
C LYS A 82 -11.68 -10.72 6.14
N ALA A 83 -11.84 -10.64 7.47
CA ALA A 83 -11.41 -9.54 8.29
C ALA A 83 -9.92 -9.67 8.64
N TYR A 84 -9.26 -8.55 8.86
CA TYR A 84 -7.85 -8.45 9.21
C TYR A 84 -7.64 -7.38 10.29
N SER A 85 -6.67 -7.67 11.18
CA SER A 85 -6.11 -6.76 12.18
C SER A 85 -4.59 -6.87 12.17
N ASP A 86 -3.88 -5.88 12.65
CA ASP A 86 -2.41 -5.90 12.84
C ASP A 86 -1.61 -6.34 11.60
N TYR A 87 -1.52 -5.46 10.61
CA TYR A 87 -0.85 -5.75 9.34
C TYR A 87 -0.15 -4.53 8.73
N ASP A 88 0.80 -4.80 7.84
CA ASP A 88 1.28 -3.91 6.81
C ASP A 88 0.59 -4.29 5.50
N LEU A 89 -0.24 -3.40 4.94
CA LEU A 89 -0.92 -3.55 3.65
C LEU A 89 -0.17 -2.77 2.59
N HIS A 90 0.05 -3.40 1.45
CA HIS A 90 0.60 -2.77 0.25
C HIS A 90 -0.43 -2.77 -0.87
N VAL A 91 -0.60 -1.63 -1.54
CA VAL A 91 -1.49 -1.44 -2.68
C VAL A 91 -0.81 -0.56 -3.72
N GLU A 92 -0.74 -1.01 -4.97
CA GLU A 92 -0.36 -0.14 -6.08
C GLU A 92 -1.59 0.28 -6.87
N TRP A 93 -1.68 1.59 -7.22
CA TRP A 93 -2.79 2.14 -8.00
C TRP A 93 -2.32 3.13 -9.05
N ARG A 94 -3.16 3.37 -10.05
CA ARG A 94 -3.01 4.49 -10.99
C ARG A 94 -4.37 4.92 -11.55
N TYR A 95 -4.46 6.16 -11.96
CA TYR A 95 -5.52 6.66 -12.84
C TYR A 95 -5.03 6.52 -14.28
N PRO A 96 -5.64 5.67 -15.12
CA PRO A 96 -5.09 5.38 -16.45
C PRO A 96 -5.34 6.49 -17.48
N ARG A 97 -6.41 7.29 -17.33
CA ARG A 97 -6.87 8.25 -18.35
C ARG A 97 -7.09 9.66 -17.84
N GLU A 98 -7.62 9.80 -16.64
CA GLU A 98 -7.93 11.10 -16.03
C GLU A 98 -7.84 10.97 -14.50
N PHE A 99 -7.43 12.05 -13.82
CA PHE A 99 -7.43 12.10 -12.36
C PHE A 99 -8.85 12.10 -11.81
N SER A 100 -9.08 11.36 -10.72
CA SER A 100 -10.39 11.18 -10.15
C SER A 100 -10.35 10.92 -8.64
N ASN A 101 -11.32 10.16 -8.14
CA ASN A 101 -11.47 9.76 -6.76
C ASN A 101 -11.57 8.24 -6.63
N SER A 102 -10.99 7.72 -5.56
CA SER A 102 -11.12 6.35 -5.05
C SER A 102 -10.54 6.30 -3.65
N GLY A 103 -10.58 5.14 -3.00
CA GLY A 103 -10.03 4.93 -1.65
C GLY A 103 -9.69 3.49 -1.37
N VAL A 104 -8.78 3.30 -0.42
CA VAL A 104 -8.51 2.01 0.22
C VAL A 104 -9.11 2.07 1.61
N PHE A 105 -10.16 1.25 1.88
CA PHE A 105 -10.77 1.19 3.19
C PHE A 105 -10.11 0.13 4.05
N VAL A 106 -9.91 0.45 5.31
CA VAL A 106 -9.38 -0.49 6.31
C VAL A 106 -10.37 -0.68 7.44
N HIS A 107 -10.40 -1.90 8.00
CA HIS A 107 -11.28 -2.26 9.10
C HIS A 107 -12.77 -2.03 8.79
N GLY A 108 -13.19 -2.33 7.54
CA GLY A 108 -14.58 -2.22 7.12
C GLY A 108 -15.48 -3.14 7.92
N GLN A 109 -16.56 -2.58 8.52
CA GLN A 109 -17.47 -3.27 9.42
C GLN A 109 -18.72 -3.78 8.69
N GLU A 110 -19.14 -4.99 8.95
CA GLU A 110 -20.45 -5.48 8.51
C GLU A 110 -21.59 -4.91 9.37
N PRO A 111 -22.82 -4.83 8.85
CA PRO A 111 -23.25 -5.23 7.51
C PRO A 111 -22.81 -4.28 6.42
N ASP A 112 -22.74 -4.79 5.16
CA ASP A 112 -22.45 -3.96 4.00
C ASP A 112 -23.51 -2.87 3.83
N THR A 113 -23.05 -1.64 3.74
CA THR A 113 -23.85 -0.45 3.43
C THR A 113 -23.09 0.40 2.43
N ILE A 114 -23.77 1.27 1.70
CA ILE A 114 -23.08 2.14 0.73
C ILE A 114 -22.06 3.07 1.40
N TRP A 115 -22.30 3.43 2.64
CA TRP A 115 -21.38 4.16 3.52
C TRP A 115 -20.92 3.21 4.63
N LEU A 116 -19.98 2.32 4.29
CA LEU A 116 -19.41 1.36 5.23
C LEU A 116 -18.79 2.07 6.44
N ARG A 117 -18.96 1.53 7.65
CA ARG A 117 -18.22 2.03 8.81
C ARG A 117 -16.76 1.58 8.70
N THR A 118 -15.85 2.52 8.41
CA THR A 118 -14.45 2.24 8.08
C THR A 118 -13.60 3.51 8.17
N ILE A 119 -12.27 3.34 8.20
CA ILE A 119 -11.34 4.42 7.87
C ILE A 119 -10.92 4.25 6.41
N GLU A 120 -11.14 5.28 5.61
CA GLU A 120 -10.66 5.34 4.25
C GLU A 120 -9.28 6.02 4.21
N CYS A 121 -8.30 5.35 3.59
CA CYS A 121 -7.08 5.96 3.11
C CYS A 121 -7.35 6.49 1.71
N GLN A 122 -7.51 7.80 1.61
CA GLN A 122 -7.98 8.52 0.43
C GLN A 122 -7.02 8.36 -0.76
N LEU A 123 -7.58 8.22 -1.96
CA LEU A 123 -6.87 8.23 -3.23
C LEU A 123 -7.30 9.37 -4.17
N ALA A 124 -8.24 10.25 -3.76
CA ALA A 124 -8.58 11.43 -4.57
C ALA A 124 -7.32 12.17 -5.00
N ALA A 125 -7.19 12.44 -6.29
CA ALA A 125 -6.00 13.04 -6.89
C ALA A 125 -5.57 14.32 -6.17
N GLY A 126 -4.30 14.40 -5.80
CA GLY A 126 -3.73 15.46 -4.98
C GLY A 126 -3.93 15.29 -3.46
N ASN A 127 -4.81 14.36 -3.04
CA ASN A 127 -5.17 14.14 -1.64
C ASN A 127 -4.86 12.71 -1.14
N ALA A 128 -4.14 11.90 -1.92
CA ALA A 128 -3.78 10.56 -1.47
C ALA A 128 -3.02 10.61 -0.14
N GLY A 129 -3.52 9.81 0.83
CA GLY A 129 -3.01 9.79 2.20
C GLY A 129 -3.79 10.63 3.21
N ASP A 130 -4.81 11.40 2.82
CA ASP A 130 -5.82 11.88 3.78
C ASP A 130 -6.55 10.66 4.39
N PHE A 131 -7.06 10.80 5.63
CA PHE A 131 -8.02 9.84 6.17
C PHE A 131 -9.44 10.38 6.08
N VAL A 132 -10.39 9.50 5.79
CA VAL A 132 -11.82 9.82 5.87
C VAL A 132 -12.46 8.87 6.88
N CYS A 133 -12.96 9.43 7.97
CA CYS A 133 -13.71 8.70 8.99
C CYS A 133 -15.14 8.51 8.50
N MET A 134 -15.55 7.26 8.23
CA MET A 134 -16.84 6.97 7.61
C MET A 134 -17.79 6.28 8.59
N ASN A 135 -19.06 6.69 8.55
CA ASN A 135 -20.20 6.06 9.24
C ASN A 135 -19.93 5.73 10.72
N GLY A 136 -19.40 6.70 11.49
CA GLY A 136 -19.11 6.53 12.92
C GLY A 136 -17.79 5.83 13.24
N ALA A 137 -16.94 5.57 12.24
CA ALA A 137 -15.53 5.33 12.51
C ALA A 137 -14.84 6.66 12.90
N GLU A 138 -13.95 6.62 13.87
CA GLU A 138 -13.35 7.80 14.48
C GLU A 138 -11.87 7.55 14.82
N MET A 139 -11.13 8.67 14.95
CA MET A 139 -9.75 8.70 15.45
C MET A 139 -9.51 9.99 16.25
N ASN A 140 -8.44 10.01 17.05
CA ASN A 140 -8.09 11.17 17.89
C ASN A 140 -7.77 12.42 17.07
N GLU A 141 -7.21 12.27 15.88
CA GLU A 141 -6.82 13.35 14.97
C GLU A 141 -8.03 14.03 14.31
N GLN A 142 -9.21 13.42 14.35
CA GLN A 142 -10.49 14.01 13.94
C GLN A 142 -10.98 14.98 15.02
N LYS A 143 -10.46 16.21 15.02
CA LYS A 143 -10.74 17.23 16.04
C LYS A 143 -12.19 17.70 16.07
N ASP A 144 -12.82 17.77 14.91
CA ASP A 144 -14.25 18.08 14.77
C ASP A 144 -14.96 16.87 14.18
N LYS A 145 -15.86 16.25 14.96
CA LYS A 145 -16.64 15.06 14.55
C LYS A 145 -17.57 15.30 13.37
N LYS A 146 -17.87 16.57 13.04
CA LYS A 146 -18.64 16.95 11.85
C LYS A 146 -17.79 16.93 10.58
N GLN A 147 -16.47 17.03 10.71
CA GLN A 147 -15.52 16.97 9.61
C GLN A 147 -14.94 15.55 9.50
N ARG A 148 -15.35 14.82 8.47
CA ARG A 148 -14.90 13.44 8.27
C ARG A 148 -13.43 13.32 7.87
N VAL A 149 -12.86 14.37 7.27
CA VAL A 149 -11.52 14.33 6.66
C VAL A 149 -10.46 14.77 7.65
N VAL A 150 -9.47 13.92 7.87
CA VAL A 150 -8.22 14.23 8.57
C VAL A 150 -7.14 14.39 7.50
N ARG A 151 -6.73 15.65 7.27
CA ARG A 151 -5.79 16.00 6.21
C ARG A 151 -4.41 15.40 6.45
N LYS A 152 -3.75 15.00 5.38
CA LYS A 152 -2.37 14.52 5.39
C LYS A 152 -1.40 15.58 5.87
N MET A 153 -0.28 15.14 6.45
CA MET A 153 0.73 15.99 7.07
C MET A 153 1.77 16.52 6.09
N ALA A 154 1.93 15.87 4.94
CA ALA A 154 2.94 16.22 3.93
C ALA A 154 2.30 16.63 2.60
N ALA A 155 3.04 17.37 1.78
CA ALA A 155 2.63 17.68 0.41
C ALA A 155 2.45 16.39 -0.41
N SER A 156 1.56 16.43 -1.41
CA SER A 156 1.35 15.28 -2.31
C SER A 156 2.64 14.95 -3.04
N ASN A 157 2.94 13.64 -3.09
CA ASN A 157 4.04 13.07 -3.86
C ASN A 157 3.53 12.02 -4.86
N GLU A 158 2.26 12.17 -5.27
CA GLU A 158 1.66 11.34 -6.31
C GLU A 158 2.39 11.54 -7.63
N LYS A 159 2.49 10.47 -8.40
CA LYS A 159 3.11 10.46 -9.72
C LYS A 159 2.14 10.99 -10.78
N PRO A 160 2.66 11.38 -11.95
CA PRO A 160 1.86 11.80 -13.07
C PRO A 160 0.78 10.79 -13.49
N LEU A 161 -0.22 11.28 -14.22
CA LEU A 161 -1.30 10.46 -14.78
C LEU A 161 -0.74 9.27 -15.57
N GLY A 162 -1.33 8.10 -15.36
CA GLY A 162 -0.92 6.84 -15.99
C GLY A 162 0.22 6.12 -15.28
N GLU A 163 0.94 6.77 -14.37
CA GLU A 163 2.02 6.14 -13.61
C GLU A 163 1.53 5.44 -12.34
N TRP A 164 2.17 4.32 -12.01
CA TRP A 164 1.85 3.54 -10.82
C TRP A 164 2.35 4.22 -9.55
N ASN A 165 1.44 4.52 -8.64
CA ASN A 165 1.72 4.91 -7.27
C ASN A 165 1.66 3.69 -6.35
N MET A 166 2.27 3.80 -5.17
CA MET A 166 2.15 2.79 -4.11
C MET A 166 1.67 3.44 -2.81
N MET A 167 0.79 2.74 -2.11
CA MET A 167 0.35 3.08 -0.77
C MET A 167 0.69 1.92 0.16
N ASP A 168 1.42 2.24 1.25
CA ASP A 168 1.71 1.32 2.33
C ASP A 168 0.96 1.78 3.58
N ILE A 169 0.10 0.90 4.11
CA ILE A 169 -0.74 1.20 5.27
C ILE A 169 -0.35 0.23 6.39
N ARG A 170 0.09 0.77 7.52
CA ARG A 170 0.30 -0.01 8.74
C ARG A 170 -0.88 0.19 9.68
N CYS A 171 -1.56 -0.91 10.03
CA CYS A 171 -2.57 -0.97 11.08
C CYS A 171 -2.01 -1.79 12.25
N SER A 172 -1.98 -1.22 13.47
CA SER A 172 -1.49 -1.89 14.67
C SER A 172 -2.34 -1.50 15.87
N GLY A 173 -3.12 -2.45 16.39
CA GLY A 173 -4.12 -2.17 17.41
C GLY A 173 -5.08 -1.07 16.96
N ASN A 174 -5.12 0.02 17.70
CA ASN A 174 -5.96 1.19 17.39
C ASN A 174 -5.19 2.35 16.73
N THR A 175 -4.12 2.04 15.98
CA THR A 175 -3.30 3.04 15.27
C THR A 175 -3.21 2.71 13.78
N ILE A 176 -3.04 3.75 12.97
CA ILE A 176 -2.86 3.66 11.53
C ILE A 176 -1.77 4.62 11.06
N GLU A 177 -0.92 4.17 10.14
CA GLU A 177 0.03 5.00 9.40
C GLU A 177 -0.15 4.76 7.92
N VAL A 178 -0.10 5.81 7.09
CA VAL A 178 -0.14 5.70 5.64
C VAL A 178 1.05 6.41 5.00
N LYS A 179 1.70 5.70 4.08
CA LYS A 179 2.75 6.23 3.21
C LYS A 179 2.28 6.18 1.77
N VAL A 180 2.60 7.22 1.00
CA VAL A 180 2.44 7.24 -0.45
C VAL A 180 3.82 7.39 -1.08
N ASN A 181 4.16 6.51 -2.01
CA ASN A 181 5.47 6.46 -2.68
C ASN A 181 6.66 6.57 -1.69
N GLY A 182 6.52 5.88 -0.53
CA GLY A 182 7.53 5.83 0.53
C GLY A 182 7.52 7.01 1.50
N LEU A 183 6.84 8.14 1.20
CA LEU A 183 6.71 9.28 2.09
C LEU A 183 5.54 9.09 3.05
N LEU A 184 5.78 9.25 4.36
CA LEU A 184 4.72 9.26 5.35
C LEU A 184 3.78 10.45 5.11
N GLN A 185 2.52 10.13 4.80
CA GLN A 185 1.50 11.13 4.53
C GLN A 185 0.64 11.41 5.76
N ASN A 186 0.31 10.38 6.55
CA ASN A 186 -0.57 10.57 7.70
C ASN A 186 -0.38 9.50 8.77
N LYS A 187 -0.84 9.83 10.00
CA LYS A 187 -0.95 8.93 11.16
C LYS A 187 -2.26 9.17 11.88
N GLY A 188 -2.86 8.10 12.39
CA GLY A 188 -4.05 8.16 13.23
C GLY A 188 -3.90 7.27 14.46
N THR A 189 -4.51 7.71 15.57
CA THR A 189 -4.47 7.03 16.86
C THR A 189 -5.87 6.98 17.46
N GLY A 190 -6.08 6.07 18.43
CA GLY A 190 -7.37 5.96 19.10
C GLY A 190 -8.52 5.56 18.18
N LEU A 191 -8.23 4.80 17.12
CA LEU A 191 -9.26 4.30 16.21
C LEU A 191 -10.28 3.46 17.00
N ASN A 192 -11.57 3.71 16.76
CA ASN A 192 -12.66 2.91 17.33
C ASN A 192 -13.05 1.69 16.47
N VAL A 193 -12.26 1.42 15.40
CA VAL A 193 -12.29 0.22 14.58
C VAL A 193 -10.85 -0.30 14.41
N SER A 194 -10.58 -1.56 14.74
CA SER A 194 -9.20 -2.14 14.74
C SER A 194 -9.09 -3.47 14.00
N GLU A 195 -10.21 -4.00 13.50
CA GLU A 195 -10.30 -5.21 12.71
C GLU A 195 -11.47 -5.07 11.73
N GLY A 196 -11.35 -5.65 10.54
CA GLY A 196 -12.42 -5.67 9.55
C GLY A 196 -11.90 -5.98 8.15
N SER A 197 -12.78 -5.82 7.16
CA SER A 197 -12.44 -6.03 5.76
C SER A 197 -11.57 -4.91 5.20
N ILE A 198 -10.81 -5.23 4.15
CA ILE A 198 -10.06 -4.27 3.32
C ILE A 198 -10.85 -4.09 2.03
N CYS A 199 -11.08 -2.82 1.62
CA CYS A 199 -11.89 -2.53 0.44
C CYS A 199 -11.12 -1.66 -0.55
N LEU A 200 -11.48 -1.81 -1.84
CA LEU A 200 -11.08 -0.92 -2.93
C LEU A 200 -12.35 -0.27 -3.48
N GLN A 201 -12.37 1.06 -3.51
CA GLN A 201 -13.56 1.85 -3.81
C GLN A 201 -13.76 2.04 -5.32
N SER A 202 -15.01 2.01 -5.75
CA SER A 202 -15.49 2.51 -7.05
C SER A 202 -16.14 3.87 -6.83
N GLU A 203 -15.47 4.96 -7.24
CA GLU A 203 -15.99 6.32 -7.17
C GLU A 203 -15.36 7.19 -8.27
N GLY A 204 -16.19 7.98 -8.94
CA GLY A 204 -15.74 8.94 -9.95
C GLY A 204 -15.43 8.30 -11.31
N LYS A 205 -14.16 8.09 -11.62
CA LYS A 205 -13.68 7.55 -12.90
C LYS A 205 -12.83 6.32 -12.73
N GLU A 206 -12.37 5.79 -13.86
CA GLU A 206 -11.59 4.56 -13.89
C GLU A 206 -10.32 4.66 -13.05
N ILE A 207 -10.08 3.63 -12.24
CA ILE A 207 -8.87 3.42 -11.48
C ILE A 207 -8.41 1.98 -11.62
N GLU A 208 -7.11 1.78 -11.58
CA GLU A 208 -6.50 0.46 -11.67
C GLU A 208 -5.70 0.14 -10.42
N PHE A 209 -5.74 -1.15 -10.00
CA PHE A 209 -4.99 -1.67 -8.87
C PHE A 209 -4.21 -2.93 -9.24
N ARG A 210 -3.04 -3.09 -8.62
CA ARG A 210 -2.24 -4.32 -8.68
C ARG A 210 -1.43 -4.50 -7.39
N ASN A 211 -0.77 -5.63 -7.24
CA ASN A 211 0.12 -5.91 -6.11
C ASN A 211 -0.55 -5.65 -4.74
N VAL A 212 -1.81 -6.09 -4.58
CA VAL A 212 -2.57 -5.93 -3.33
C VAL A 212 -2.28 -7.11 -2.42
N TYR A 213 -1.49 -6.88 -1.37
CA TYR A 213 -1.11 -7.89 -0.38
C TYR A 213 -0.89 -7.31 1.00
N LEU A 214 -0.95 -8.14 2.02
CA LEU A 214 -0.59 -7.75 3.37
C LEU A 214 0.45 -8.68 4.00
N THR A 215 1.14 -8.17 5.00
CA THR A 215 2.03 -8.91 5.89
C THR A 215 1.52 -8.74 7.31
N LYS A 216 1.17 -9.84 7.99
CA LYS A 216 0.75 -9.76 9.40
C LYS A 216 1.88 -9.27 10.28
N LEU A 217 1.58 -8.35 11.18
CA LEU A 217 2.52 -7.95 12.21
C LEU A 217 2.70 -9.10 13.20
N LYS A 218 3.93 -9.28 13.68
CA LYS A 218 4.19 -10.20 14.80
C LYS A 218 3.74 -9.51 16.08
N LYS A 219 2.93 -10.20 16.85
CA LYS A 219 2.64 -9.80 18.26
C LYS A 219 3.86 -10.00 19.11
#